data_a6ff0b44be88af3ace72baf4b2eb342f
#
_entry.id   a6ff0b44be88af3ace72baf4b2eb342f
#
_cell.length_a   1.000
_cell.length_b   1.000
_cell.length_c   1.000
_cell.angle_alpha   90.00
_cell.angle_beta   90.00
_cell.angle_gamma   90.00
#
_symmetry.space_group_name_H-M   'P 1'
#
loop_
_entity.id
_entity.type
_entity.pdbx_description
1 polymer ?
#
loop_
_entity_poly.entity_id
_entity_poly.type
_entity_poly.pdbx_seq_one_letter_code
_entity_poly.pdbx_strand_id
1 'polypeptide(L)'
;MIKQNKVRRSFDPNVYLSGQIRDMILFVSLYKIMLTHTDLKKGTQFIYEGQPWQVMDSLHVKMAQRRPVMQTKIKNLINGSVQEKTFQQGDTFQEAELTKKNIKFLYSNKGEYWFCEEKDPSKRFSFKEEDLGSNAKFFKPNSLVEGILFNDEIITVVSPIKVTLKVKETPPGIKGDRAQGGTKEATLESGAVIQVPLFIEEGDLIEINTELGTYVKRANE
;
A
#
# COMPACT_ATOMS: atom_id res chain seq x y z
N MET A 1 30.30 -61.45 39.73
CA MET A 1 30.94 -60.13 39.79
C MET A 1 30.52 -59.37 38.51
N ILE A 2 29.41 -58.62 38.56
CA ILE A 2 28.89 -57.88 37.42
C ILE A 2 29.22 -56.41 37.63
N LYS A 3 30.04 -55.88 36.74
CA LYS A 3 30.40 -54.44 36.73
C LYS A 3 29.24 -53.64 36.14
N GLN A 4 28.61 -52.78 36.96
CA GLN A 4 27.65 -51.79 36.47
C GLN A 4 28.42 -50.61 35.86
N ASN A 5 28.27 -50.42 34.54
CA ASN A 5 28.74 -49.24 33.85
C ASN A 5 27.70 -48.10 34.02
N LYS A 6 28.08 -47.13 34.86
CA LYS A 6 27.32 -45.90 35.13
C LYS A 6 27.59 -44.92 34.01
N VAL A 7 26.73 -44.87 32.98
CA VAL A 7 26.79 -43.82 31.94
C VAL A 7 26.34 -42.50 32.56
N ARG A 8 27.29 -41.60 32.82
CA ARG A 8 27.00 -40.20 33.18
C ARG A 8 26.56 -39.48 31.89
N ARG A 9 25.26 -39.19 31.71
CA ARG A 9 24.78 -38.23 30.72
C ARG A 9 25.14 -36.84 31.24
N SER A 10 26.05 -36.19 30.54
CA SER A 10 26.33 -34.77 30.77
C SER A 10 25.10 -33.95 30.35
N PHE A 11 24.55 -33.23 31.30
CA PHE A 11 23.46 -32.31 31.09
C PHE A 11 24.05 -31.03 30.47
N ASP A 12 23.76 -30.79 29.16
CA ASP A 12 24.16 -29.56 28.49
C ASP A 12 23.00 -28.56 28.57
N PRO A 13 23.08 -27.52 29.41
CA PRO A 13 21.99 -26.56 29.59
C PRO A 13 21.70 -25.70 28.32
N ASN A 14 22.65 -25.64 27.40
CA ASN A 14 22.48 -24.83 26.17
C ASN A 14 21.54 -25.47 25.13
N VAL A 15 21.34 -26.79 25.18
CA VAL A 15 20.44 -27.50 24.25
C VAL A 15 18.96 -27.28 24.64
N TYR A 16 18.65 -27.09 25.93
CA TYR A 16 17.29 -26.84 26.40
C TYR A 16 16.83 -25.39 26.15
N LEU A 17 17.75 -24.42 26.24
CA LEU A 17 17.44 -23.02 25.99
C LEU A 17 17.10 -22.75 24.51
N SER A 18 17.75 -23.44 23.57
CA SER A 18 17.50 -23.26 22.14
C SER A 18 16.12 -23.79 21.68
N GLY A 19 15.63 -24.86 22.33
CA GLY A 19 14.28 -25.40 22.05
C GLY A 19 13.16 -24.48 22.55
N GLN A 20 13.27 -24.01 23.80
CA GLN A 20 12.25 -23.13 24.39
C GLN A 20 12.17 -21.76 23.70
N ILE A 21 13.29 -21.22 23.26
CA ILE A 21 13.30 -19.94 22.50
C ILE A 21 12.66 -20.14 21.11
N ARG A 22 12.90 -21.27 20.47
CA ARG A 22 12.26 -21.61 19.19
C ARG A 22 10.75 -21.81 19.32
N ASP A 23 10.30 -22.48 20.36
CA ASP A 23 8.88 -22.69 20.64
C ASP A 23 8.21 -21.38 21.11
N MET A 24 8.92 -20.52 21.83
CA MET A 24 8.44 -19.20 22.20
C MET A 24 8.35 -18.24 21.01
N ILE A 25 9.30 -18.29 20.07
CA ILE A 25 9.25 -17.50 18.83
C ILE A 25 8.14 -18.02 17.93
N LEU A 26 7.94 -19.34 17.83
CA LEU A 26 6.80 -19.93 17.13
C LEU A 26 5.46 -19.61 17.81
N PHE A 27 5.43 -19.53 19.16
CA PHE A 27 4.24 -19.19 19.92
C PHE A 27 3.89 -17.70 19.83
N VAL A 28 4.89 -16.82 19.78
CA VAL A 28 4.70 -15.37 19.56
C VAL A 28 4.28 -15.08 18.12
N SER A 29 4.73 -15.88 17.14
CA SER A 29 4.29 -15.78 15.75
C SER A 29 2.83 -16.24 15.53
N LEU A 30 2.26 -17.00 16.47
CA LEU A 30 0.87 -17.47 16.44
C LEU A 30 -0.11 -16.52 17.15
N TYR A 31 0.37 -15.55 17.93
CA TYR A 31 -0.48 -14.49 18.47
C TYR A 31 -0.71 -13.42 17.39
N LYS A 32 -1.52 -13.77 16.41
CA LYS A 32 -2.12 -12.79 15.49
C LYS A 32 -2.88 -11.79 16.37
N ILE A 33 -2.49 -10.51 16.31
CA ILE A 33 -3.14 -9.48 17.12
C ILE A 33 -4.62 -9.47 16.77
N MET A 34 -5.45 -9.79 17.76
CA MET A 34 -6.92 -9.76 17.62
C MET A 34 -7.38 -8.34 17.92
N LEU A 35 -7.86 -7.66 16.88
CA LEU A 35 -8.46 -6.35 16.98
C LEU A 35 -9.92 -6.47 17.44
N THR A 36 -10.33 -5.59 18.33
CA THR A 36 -11.73 -5.42 18.71
C THR A 36 -12.38 -4.30 17.88
N HIS A 37 -13.71 -4.18 17.93
CA HIS A 37 -14.42 -3.11 17.24
C HIS A 37 -13.91 -1.70 17.62
N THR A 38 -13.36 -1.49 18.83
CA THR A 38 -12.81 -0.21 19.30
C THR A 38 -11.44 0.12 18.73
N ASP A 39 -10.72 -0.89 18.23
CA ASP A 39 -9.40 -0.75 17.63
C ASP A 39 -9.47 -0.33 16.15
N LEU A 40 -10.67 -0.40 15.55
CA LEU A 40 -10.93 -0.03 14.16
C LEU A 40 -10.93 1.50 13.98
N LYS A 41 -9.76 2.12 14.16
CA LYS A 41 -9.54 3.55 13.93
C LYS A 41 -9.09 3.80 12.48
N LYS A 42 -9.17 5.05 12.04
CA LYS A 42 -8.68 5.46 10.73
C LYS A 42 -7.24 4.98 10.50
N GLY A 43 -7.02 4.28 9.40
CA GLY A 43 -5.73 3.71 9.01
C GLY A 43 -5.53 2.25 9.44
N THR A 44 -6.33 1.71 10.38
CA THR A 44 -6.22 0.31 10.81
C THR A 44 -6.50 -0.63 9.64
N GLN A 45 -5.64 -1.63 9.46
CA GLN A 45 -5.74 -2.66 8.44
C GLN A 45 -6.14 -3.98 9.11
N PHE A 46 -7.19 -4.62 8.62
CA PHE A 46 -7.76 -5.81 9.23
C PHE A 46 -8.34 -6.75 8.18
N ILE A 47 -8.51 -8.02 8.55
CA ILE A 47 -9.11 -9.03 7.71
C ILE A 47 -10.62 -9.06 7.98
N TYR A 48 -11.41 -8.82 6.95
CA TYR A 48 -12.86 -8.93 6.97
C TYR A 48 -13.33 -9.74 5.75
N GLU A 49 -14.15 -10.77 6.01
CA GLU A 49 -14.59 -11.72 4.96
C GLU A 49 -13.42 -12.34 4.16
N GLY A 50 -12.30 -12.64 4.84
CA GLY A 50 -11.11 -13.24 4.23
C GLY A 50 -10.25 -12.31 3.39
N GLN A 51 -10.60 -11.03 3.30
CA GLN A 51 -9.88 -10.03 2.50
C GLN A 51 -9.29 -8.93 3.39
N PRO A 52 -8.20 -8.28 2.97
CA PRO A 52 -7.61 -7.16 3.69
C PRO A 52 -8.39 -5.86 3.42
N TRP A 53 -8.79 -5.20 4.49
CA TRP A 53 -9.49 -3.94 4.47
C TRP A 53 -8.77 -2.89 5.30
N GLN A 54 -8.95 -1.62 4.93
CA GLN A 54 -8.44 -0.48 5.68
C GLN A 54 -9.59 0.42 6.12
N VAL A 55 -9.55 0.85 7.38
CA VAL A 55 -10.49 1.83 7.90
C VAL A 55 -10.15 3.22 7.36
N MET A 56 -11.05 3.80 6.57
CA MET A 56 -10.91 5.16 6.03
C MET A 56 -11.39 6.20 7.02
N ASP A 57 -12.47 5.89 7.74
CA ASP A 57 -13.05 6.72 8.78
C ASP A 57 -13.80 5.86 9.80
N SER A 58 -13.91 6.34 11.03
CA SER A 58 -14.61 5.62 12.10
C SER A 58 -15.26 6.56 13.12
N LEU A 59 -16.48 6.23 13.51
CA LEU A 59 -17.25 6.95 14.52
C LEU A 59 -17.75 5.99 15.59
N HIS A 60 -17.36 6.24 16.84
CA HIS A 60 -17.86 5.47 17.98
C HIS A 60 -19.19 6.06 18.46
N VAL A 61 -20.28 5.33 18.24
CA VAL A 61 -21.63 5.75 18.60
C VAL A 61 -22.06 5.07 19.90
N LYS A 62 -22.33 5.89 20.94
CA LYS A 62 -22.87 5.45 22.22
C LYS A 62 -24.29 6.04 22.37
N MET A 63 -25.28 5.17 22.50
CA MET A 63 -26.66 5.56 22.79
C MET A 63 -27.04 5.10 24.18
N ALA A 64 -27.86 5.92 24.90
CA ALA A 64 -28.15 5.72 26.31
C ALA A 64 -28.76 4.36 26.69
N GLN A 65 -29.40 3.65 25.75
CA GLN A 65 -30.08 2.36 25.98
C GLN A 65 -29.64 1.24 25.01
N ARG A 66 -28.56 1.44 24.23
CA ARG A 66 -28.05 0.45 23.28
C ARG A 66 -26.57 0.18 23.50
N ARG A 67 -26.12 -1.02 23.12
CA ARG A 67 -24.68 -1.32 23.14
C ARG A 67 -23.93 -0.35 22.21
N PRO A 68 -22.74 0.09 22.61
CA PRO A 68 -21.94 0.95 21.77
C PRO A 68 -21.56 0.22 20.48
N VAL A 69 -21.55 0.94 19.38
CA VAL A 69 -21.18 0.42 18.06
C VAL A 69 -20.12 1.31 17.42
N MET A 70 -19.30 0.73 16.55
CA MET A 70 -18.36 1.45 15.72
C MET A 70 -18.89 1.50 14.30
N GLN A 71 -19.28 2.67 13.84
CA GLN A 71 -19.60 2.92 12.44
C GLN A 71 -18.28 3.21 11.70
N THR A 72 -18.00 2.47 10.65
CA THR A 72 -16.76 2.60 9.91
C THR A 72 -17.03 2.71 8.42
N LYS A 73 -16.20 3.50 7.77
CA LYS A 73 -16.05 3.49 6.31
C LYS A 73 -14.77 2.73 5.98
N ILE A 74 -14.90 1.60 5.32
CA ILE A 74 -13.78 0.69 5.04
C ILE A 74 -13.53 0.59 3.54
N LYS A 75 -12.25 0.46 3.17
CA LYS A 75 -11.80 0.29 1.79
C LYS A 75 -11.16 -1.09 1.64
N ASN A 76 -11.61 -1.86 0.69
CA ASN A 76 -10.96 -3.11 0.30
C ASN A 76 -9.61 -2.80 -0.36
N LEU A 77 -8.56 -3.47 0.07
CA LEU A 77 -7.20 -3.21 -0.43
C LEU A 77 -6.85 -3.99 -1.70
N ILE A 78 -7.71 -4.93 -2.12
CA ILE A 78 -7.55 -5.68 -3.36
C ILE A 78 -8.22 -4.93 -4.52
N ASN A 79 -9.51 -4.63 -4.38
CA ASN A 79 -10.32 -4.07 -5.48
C ASN A 79 -10.70 -2.59 -5.32
N GLY A 80 -10.22 -1.95 -4.24
CA GLY A 80 -10.46 -0.53 -3.98
C GLY A 80 -11.89 -0.16 -3.58
N SER A 81 -12.83 -1.11 -3.49
CA SER A 81 -14.23 -0.84 -3.14
C SER A 81 -14.36 -0.26 -1.73
N VAL A 82 -15.27 0.69 -1.58
CA VAL A 82 -15.51 1.37 -0.31
C VAL A 82 -16.92 1.02 0.18
N GLN A 83 -17.02 0.62 1.45
CA GLN A 83 -18.27 0.25 2.11
C GLN A 83 -18.39 0.90 3.47
N GLU A 84 -19.64 1.15 3.89
CA GLU A 84 -19.95 1.53 5.28
C GLU A 84 -20.38 0.29 6.04
N LYS A 85 -19.75 0.03 7.18
CA LYS A 85 -20.04 -1.11 8.05
C LYS A 85 -20.13 -0.66 9.50
N THR A 86 -21.05 -1.28 10.23
CA THR A 86 -21.21 -1.08 11.68
C THR A 86 -20.80 -2.34 12.40
N PHE A 87 -19.79 -2.23 13.24
CA PHE A 87 -19.29 -3.32 14.07
C PHE A 87 -19.76 -3.15 15.51
N GLN A 88 -20.06 -4.26 16.17
CA GLN A 88 -20.63 -4.30 17.51
C GLN A 88 -19.62 -4.76 18.56
N GLN A 89 -19.96 -4.51 19.82
CA GLN A 89 -19.20 -5.08 20.92
C GLN A 89 -19.21 -6.61 20.85
N GLY A 90 -18.01 -7.21 20.81
CA GLY A 90 -17.84 -8.65 20.66
C GLY A 90 -17.29 -9.06 19.28
N ASP A 91 -17.40 -8.20 18.27
CA ASP A 91 -16.75 -8.46 17.00
C ASP A 91 -15.22 -8.36 17.16
N THR A 92 -14.54 -9.37 16.64
CA THR A 92 -13.07 -9.48 16.67
C THR A 92 -12.54 -9.75 15.27
N PHE A 93 -11.40 -9.13 14.98
CA PHE A 93 -10.78 -9.19 13.66
C PHE A 93 -9.31 -9.53 13.79
N GLN A 94 -8.73 -10.12 12.78
CA GLN A 94 -7.30 -10.28 12.66
C GLN A 94 -6.72 -9.04 11.98
N GLU A 95 -5.57 -8.57 12.47
CA GLU A 95 -4.82 -7.54 11.77
C GLU A 95 -4.34 -8.07 10.42
N ALA A 96 -4.45 -7.27 9.36
CA ALA A 96 -3.93 -7.61 8.05
C ALA A 96 -2.46 -7.24 7.99
N GLU A 97 -1.60 -8.26 7.97
CA GLU A 97 -0.16 -8.06 7.78
C GLU A 97 0.12 -7.82 6.30
N LEU A 98 0.40 -6.57 5.97
CA LEU A 98 0.79 -6.17 4.63
C LEU A 98 2.29 -5.91 4.58
N THR A 99 2.95 -6.51 3.61
CA THR A 99 4.36 -6.26 3.34
C THR A 99 4.53 -5.51 2.02
N LYS A 100 5.61 -4.74 1.90
CA LYS A 100 5.94 -4.01 0.69
C LYS A 100 7.11 -4.68 -0.01
N LYS A 101 7.03 -4.78 -1.32
CA LYS A 101 8.10 -5.32 -2.17
C LYS A 101 8.33 -4.38 -3.35
N ASN A 102 9.58 -4.08 -3.63
CA ASN A 102 9.93 -3.36 -4.84
C ASN A 102 9.69 -4.24 -6.06
N ILE A 103 8.96 -3.70 -7.00
CA ILE A 103 8.68 -4.30 -8.30
C ILE A 103 8.94 -3.27 -9.39
N LYS A 104 9.13 -3.72 -10.60
CA LYS A 104 9.39 -2.85 -11.74
C LYS A 104 8.15 -2.77 -12.62
N PHE A 105 7.66 -1.55 -12.87
CA PHE A 105 6.66 -1.30 -13.89
C PHE A 105 7.31 -1.36 -15.27
N LEU A 106 6.74 -2.12 -16.18
CA LEU A 106 7.27 -2.30 -17.54
C LEU A 106 6.59 -1.34 -18.52
N TYR A 107 5.30 -1.55 -18.72
CA TYR A 107 4.46 -0.77 -19.65
C TYR A 107 2.98 -0.98 -19.36
N SER A 108 2.14 -0.13 -19.92
CA SER A 108 0.68 -0.34 -19.98
C SER A 108 0.23 -0.60 -21.41
N ASN A 109 -0.72 -1.50 -21.58
CA ASN A 109 -1.33 -1.81 -22.86
C ASN A 109 -2.79 -2.19 -22.68
N LYS A 110 -3.70 -1.52 -23.40
CA LYS A 110 -5.15 -1.79 -23.43
C LYS A 110 -5.81 -1.89 -22.05
N GLY A 111 -5.42 -1.01 -21.10
CA GLY A 111 -5.95 -0.99 -19.74
C GLY A 111 -5.33 -2.03 -18.79
N GLU A 112 -4.32 -2.76 -19.24
CA GLU A 112 -3.51 -3.64 -18.41
C GLU A 112 -2.12 -3.01 -18.14
N TYR A 113 -1.67 -3.07 -16.89
CA TYR A 113 -0.39 -2.59 -16.44
C TYR A 113 0.50 -3.79 -16.11
N TRP A 114 1.63 -3.89 -16.78
CA TRP A 114 2.55 -5.02 -16.68
C TRP A 114 3.73 -4.70 -15.78
N PHE A 115 4.02 -5.63 -14.89
CA PHE A 115 5.09 -5.52 -13.90
C PHE A 115 5.97 -6.78 -13.93
N CYS A 116 7.17 -6.67 -13.36
CA CYS A 116 8.01 -7.81 -13.04
C CYS A 116 8.65 -7.66 -11.67
N GLU A 117 9.12 -8.75 -11.11
CA GLU A 117 9.95 -8.68 -9.92
C GLU A 117 11.27 -7.96 -10.22
N GLU A 118 11.75 -7.14 -9.29
CA GLU A 118 13.02 -6.40 -9.45
C GLU A 118 14.20 -7.33 -9.71
N LYS A 119 14.24 -8.47 -8.98
CA LYS A 119 15.34 -9.46 -9.04
C LYS A 119 15.17 -10.52 -10.13
N ASP A 120 13.96 -10.71 -10.62
CA ASP A 120 13.64 -11.74 -11.62
C ASP A 120 12.69 -11.18 -12.69
N PRO A 121 13.23 -10.58 -13.76
CA PRO A 121 12.42 -10.01 -14.84
C PRO A 121 11.58 -11.03 -15.63
N SER A 122 11.81 -12.34 -15.43
CA SER A 122 11.04 -13.40 -16.09
C SER A 122 9.66 -13.57 -15.45
N LYS A 123 9.54 -13.26 -14.16
CA LYS A 123 8.29 -13.30 -13.43
C LYS A 123 7.47 -12.05 -13.68
N ARG A 124 6.65 -12.12 -14.72
CA ARG A 124 5.76 -11.03 -15.13
C ARG A 124 4.35 -11.29 -14.66
N PHE A 125 3.67 -10.22 -14.28
CA PHE A 125 2.26 -10.24 -13.91
C PHE A 125 1.62 -8.91 -14.31
N SER A 126 0.30 -8.87 -14.38
CA SER A 126 -0.46 -7.67 -14.75
C SER A 126 -1.58 -7.39 -13.78
N PHE A 127 -1.94 -6.11 -13.69
CA PHE A 127 -3.15 -5.62 -13.04
C PHE A 127 -3.95 -4.81 -14.03
N LYS A 128 -5.27 -4.80 -13.87
CA LYS A 128 -6.13 -3.91 -14.62
C LYS A 128 -6.07 -2.49 -14.04
N GLU A 129 -6.32 -1.51 -14.88
CA GLU A 129 -6.34 -0.09 -14.46
C GLU A 129 -7.35 0.17 -13.33
N GLU A 130 -8.50 -0.50 -13.34
CA GLU A 130 -9.53 -0.41 -12.30
C GLU A 130 -9.06 -0.89 -10.92
N ASP A 131 -8.17 -1.89 -10.86
CA ASP A 131 -7.62 -2.44 -9.62
C ASP A 131 -6.51 -1.55 -9.01
N LEU A 132 -5.80 -0.80 -9.86
CA LEU A 132 -4.71 0.09 -9.45
C LEU A 132 -5.19 1.49 -9.04
N GLY A 133 -6.40 1.86 -9.47
CA GLY A 133 -6.98 3.17 -9.19
C GLY A 133 -6.31 4.32 -9.94
N SER A 134 -6.64 5.56 -9.53
CA SER A 134 -6.24 6.79 -10.23
C SER A 134 -4.72 7.04 -10.29
N ASN A 135 -3.95 6.38 -9.45
CA ASN A 135 -2.50 6.58 -9.35
C ASN A 135 -1.73 5.84 -10.45
N ALA A 136 -2.35 4.85 -11.10
CA ALA A 136 -1.74 4.06 -12.16
C ALA A 136 -1.24 4.90 -13.32
N LYS A 137 -1.93 5.98 -13.65
CA LYS A 137 -1.56 6.92 -14.74
C LYS A 137 -0.23 7.64 -14.54
N PHE A 138 0.34 7.62 -13.31
CA PHE A 138 1.62 8.24 -13.01
C PHE A 138 2.80 7.26 -13.02
N PHE A 139 2.58 5.99 -13.33
CA PHE A 139 3.69 5.04 -13.45
C PHE A 139 4.57 5.39 -14.64
N LYS A 140 5.85 5.56 -14.35
CA LYS A 140 6.87 5.77 -15.40
C LYS A 140 7.36 4.42 -15.91
N PRO A 141 7.38 4.17 -17.22
CA PRO A 141 7.93 2.95 -17.79
C PRO A 141 9.35 2.66 -17.28
N ASN A 142 9.59 1.42 -16.94
CA ASN A 142 10.85 0.94 -16.38
C ASN A 142 11.25 1.48 -15.01
N SER A 143 10.35 2.14 -14.26
CA SER A 143 10.59 2.61 -12.91
C SER A 143 10.27 1.55 -11.85
N LEU A 144 10.87 1.72 -10.66
CA LEU A 144 10.53 0.94 -9.48
C LEU A 144 9.27 1.51 -8.83
N VAL A 145 8.39 0.64 -8.42
CA VAL A 145 7.14 0.93 -7.71
C VAL A 145 6.97 -0.05 -6.56
N GLU A 146 6.07 0.24 -5.62
CA GLU A 146 5.84 -0.62 -4.47
C GLU A 146 4.66 -1.58 -4.72
N GLY A 147 4.92 -2.88 -4.72
CA GLY A 147 3.88 -3.91 -4.64
C GLY A 147 3.49 -4.14 -3.18
N ILE A 148 2.21 -4.17 -2.89
CA ILE A 148 1.66 -4.53 -1.57
C ILE A 148 1.33 -6.01 -1.60
N LEU A 149 1.92 -6.75 -0.65
CA LEU A 149 1.70 -8.19 -0.50
C LEU A 149 0.78 -8.48 0.67
N PHE A 150 -0.11 -9.42 0.47
CA PHE A 150 -0.93 -10.05 1.47
C PHE A 150 -0.86 -11.57 1.28
N ASN A 151 -0.47 -12.33 2.32
CA ASN A 151 -0.22 -13.77 2.23
C ASN A 151 0.76 -14.16 1.10
N ASP A 152 1.85 -13.40 0.95
CA ASP A 152 2.89 -13.59 -0.07
C ASP A 152 2.44 -13.33 -1.53
N GLU A 153 1.20 -12.93 -1.75
CA GLU A 153 0.68 -12.53 -3.07
C GLU A 153 0.64 -11.01 -3.19
N ILE A 154 1.04 -10.48 -4.35
CA ILE A 154 0.93 -9.04 -4.64
C ILE A 154 -0.53 -8.74 -4.96
N ILE A 155 -1.20 -8.01 -4.07
CA ILE A 155 -2.62 -7.69 -4.18
C ILE A 155 -2.89 -6.37 -4.90
N THR A 156 -1.95 -5.45 -4.85
CA THR A 156 -2.04 -4.15 -5.55
C THR A 156 -0.66 -3.52 -5.68
N VAL A 157 -0.57 -2.49 -6.50
CA VAL A 157 0.66 -1.71 -6.72
C VAL A 157 0.38 -0.25 -6.44
N VAL A 158 1.27 0.38 -5.70
CA VAL A 158 1.18 1.80 -5.39
C VAL A 158 2.36 2.57 -5.94
N SER A 159 2.08 3.75 -6.47
CA SER A 159 3.11 4.70 -6.85
C SER A 159 3.69 5.37 -5.61
N PRO A 160 4.97 5.76 -5.59
CA PRO A 160 5.45 6.69 -4.59
C PRO A 160 4.58 7.95 -4.56
N ILE A 161 4.35 8.53 -3.37
CA ILE A 161 3.51 9.74 -3.20
C ILE A 161 4.03 10.90 -4.07
N LYS A 162 5.35 10.94 -4.28
CA LYS A 162 6.01 11.93 -5.14
C LYS A 162 6.76 11.24 -6.25
N VAL A 163 6.50 11.64 -7.49
CA VAL A 163 7.23 11.18 -8.67
C VAL A 163 7.66 12.34 -9.52
N THR A 164 8.82 12.20 -10.15
CA THR A 164 9.32 13.18 -11.10
C THR A 164 9.07 12.67 -12.51
N LEU A 165 8.26 13.40 -13.27
CA LEU A 165 7.91 13.10 -14.65
C LEU A 165 8.23 14.25 -15.57
N LYS A 166 8.57 13.91 -16.82
CA LYS A 166 8.84 14.90 -17.88
C LYS A 166 7.53 15.35 -18.51
N VAL A 167 7.40 16.65 -18.75
CA VAL A 167 6.30 17.22 -19.53
C VAL A 167 6.55 16.86 -21.01
N LYS A 168 5.62 16.11 -21.59
CA LYS A 168 5.68 15.67 -22.98
C LYS A 168 5.11 16.73 -23.92
N GLU A 169 3.99 17.35 -23.50
CA GLU A 169 3.26 18.31 -24.31
C GLU A 169 2.54 19.31 -23.40
N THR A 170 2.57 20.57 -23.72
CA THR A 170 1.80 21.61 -23.04
C THR A 170 1.58 22.81 -23.97
N PRO A 171 0.40 23.46 -23.96
CA PRO A 171 0.19 24.67 -24.73
C PRO A 171 1.10 25.81 -24.24
N PRO A 172 1.45 26.78 -25.09
CA PRO A 172 2.23 27.93 -24.70
C PRO A 172 1.50 28.74 -23.62
N GLY A 173 2.26 29.20 -22.61
CA GLY A 173 1.72 30.01 -21.52
C GLY A 173 1.39 31.42 -21.99
N ILE A 174 0.17 31.67 -22.45
CA ILE A 174 -0.28 33.02 -22.80
C ILE A 174 -0.67 33.75 -21.51
N LYS A 175 0.06 34.80 -21.16
CA LYS A 175 -0.32 35.71 -20.08
C LYS A 175 -1.52 36.53 -20.54
N GLY A 176 -2.72 36.08 -20.23
CA GLY A 176 -3.91 36.92 -20.31
C GLY A 176 -3.96 37.90 -19.12
N ASP A 177 -4.80 38.93 -19.18
CA ASP A 177 -4.99 40.01 -18.19
C ASP A 177 -5.43 39.59 -16.77
N ARG A 178 -5.21 38.34 -16.38
CA ARG A 178 -5.52 37.85 -15.03
C ARG A 178 -4.31 38.03 -14.12
N ALA A 179 -4.46 38.96 -13.18
CA ALA A 179 -3.44 39.33 -12.17
C ALA A 179 -3.10 38.18 -11.19
N GLN A 180 -3.78 37.03 -11.26
CA GLN A 180 -3.49 35.83 -10.47
C GLN A 180 -3.04 34.70 -11.38
N GLY A 181 -1.93 34.06 -11.01
CA GLY A 181 -1.28 33.00 -11.78
C GLY A 181 -2.26 31.94 -12.31
N GLY A 182 -2.35 31.90 -13.64
CA GLY A 182 -3.16 30.90 -14.33
C GLY A 182 -2.48 29.52 -14.33
N THR A 183 -3.28 28.49 -14.56
CA THR A 183 -2.81 27.14 -14.84
C THR A 183 -3.13 26.76 -16.28
N LYS A 184 -2.39 25.79 -16.81
CA LYS A 184 -2.62 25.16 -18.11
C LYS A 184 -2.49 23.65 -18.00
N GLU A 185 -3.05 22.95 -18.97
CA GLU A 185 -2.92 21.50 -19.03
C GLU A 185 -1.53 21.12 -19.54
N ALA A 186 -0.98 20.07 -18.94
CA ALA A 186 0.25 19.46 -19.41
C ALA A 186 0.08 17.94 -19.46
N THR A 187 0.47 17.35 -20.59
CA THR A 187 0.54 15.89 -20.77
C THR A 187 1.94 15.43 -20.37
N LEU A 188 2.02 14.46 -19.50
CA LEU A 188 3.26 13.90 -18.97
C LEU A 188 3.77 12.73 -19.83
N GLU A 189 5.03 12.33 -19.65
CA GLU A 189 5.62 11.17 -20.32
C GLU A 189 4.88 9.84 -20.02
N SER A 190 4.17 9.78 -18.90
CA SER A 190 3.32 8.65 -18.52
C SER A 190 1.96 8.65 -19.24
N GLY A 191 1.62 9.71 -19.96
CA GLY A 191 0.30 9.92 -20.58
C GLY A 191 -0.72 10.60 -19.66
N ALA A 192 -0.40 10.85 -18.40
CA ALA A 192 -1.29 11.58 -17.49
C ALA A 192 -1.39 13.05 -17.89
N VAL A 193 -2.59 13.62 -17.75
CA VAL A 193 -2.83 15.06 -17.93
C VAL A 193 -3.08 15.70 -16.58
N ILE A 194 -2.36 16.76 -16.27
CA ILE A 194 -2.48 17.53 -15.03
C ILE A 194 -2.47 19.04 -15.28
N GLN A 195 -2.96 19.79 -14.28
CA GLN A 195 -2.86 21.26 -14.28
C GLN A 195 -1.50 21.70 -13.74
N VAL A 196 -0.80 22.54 -14.52
CA VAL A 196 0.51 23.09 -14.13
C VAL A 196 0.51 24.62 -14.27
N PRO A 197 1.40 25.34 -13.55
CA PRO A 197 1.58 26.78 -13.73
C PRO A 197 1.97 27.14 -15.16
N LEU A 198 1.63 28.37 -15.60
CA LEU A 198 1.87 28.84 -16.98
C LEU A 198 3.33 28.83 -17.41
N PHE A 199 4.28 28.93 -16.45
CA PHE A 199 5.72 28.98 -16.72
C PHE A 199 6.36 27.62 -17.02
N ILE A 200 5.60 26.52 -16.83
CA ILE A 200 6.09 25.18 -17.16
C ILE A 200 6.07 24.99 -18.66
N GLU A 201 7.15 24.47 -19.22
CA GLU A 201 7.35 24.27 -20.65
C GLU A 201 7.48 22.79 -20.99
N GLU A 202 7.33 22.47 -22.28
CA GLU A 202 7.61 21.15 -22.79
C GLU A 202 9.07 20.76 -22.53
N GLY A 203 9.30 19.55 -22.04
CA GLY A 203 10.63 19.07 -21.67
C GLY A 203 10.98 19.27 -20.21
N ASP A 204 10.24 20.11 -19.45
CA ASP A 204 10.49 20.31 -18.03
C ASP A 204 10.28 19.03 -17.23
N LEU A 205 11.15 18.83 -16.22
CA LEU A 205 10.95 17.81 -15.20
C LEU A 205 10.16 18.42 -14.04
N ILE A 206 9.06 17.80 -13.69
CA ILE A 206 8.20 18.27 -12.60
C ILE A 206 7.95 17.17 -11.57
N GLU A 207 7.96 17.56 -10.30
CA GLU A 207 7.51 16.71 -9.19
C GLU A 207 6.00 16.85 -9.03
N ILE A 208 5.31 15.73 -8.95
CA ILE A 208 3.87 15.65 -8.78
C ILE A 208 3.52 14.81 -7.55
N ASN A 209 2.43 15.18 -6.90
CA ASN A 209 1.79 14.34 -5.88
C ASN A 209 0.84 13.37 -6.58
N THR A 210 1.15 12.07 -6.51
CA THR A 210 0.39 11.03 -7.21
C THR A 210 -0.98 10.77 -6.61
N GLU A 211 -1.16 11.00 -5.30
CA GLU A 211 -2.44 10.82 -4.61
C GLU A 211 -3.45 11.92 -4.99
N LEU A 212 -2.97 13.16 -5.06
CA LEU A 212 -3.80 14.32 -5.40
C LEU A 212 -3.85 14.58 -6.91
N GLY A 213 -2.91 14.03 -7.68
CA GLY A 213 -2.76 14.31 -9.09
C GLY A 213 -2.37 15.76 -9.38
N THR A 214 -1.61 16.42 -8.48
CA THR A 214 -1.28 17.82 -8.54
C THR A 214 0.21 18.07 -8.70
N TYR A 215 0.52 19.17 -9.41
CA TYR A 215 1.89 19.72 -9.48
C TYR A 215 2.39 20.15 -8.10
N VAL A 216 3.63 19.83 -7.78
CA VAL A 216 4.30 20.25 -6.53
C VAL A 216 5.35 21.34 -6.83
N LYS A 217 6.30 21.02 -7.68
CA LYS A 217 7.39 21.92 -8.04
C LYS A 217 8.07 21.49 -9.35
N ARG A 218 8.83 22.41 -9.96
CA ARG A 218 9.78 22.06 -11.02
C ARG A 218 10.96 21.32 -10.37
N ALA A 219 11.32 20.18 -10.89
CA ALA A 219 12.52 19.48 -10.48
C ALA A 219 13.68 20.08 -11.26
N ASN A 220 14.70 20.57 -10.57
CA ASN A 220 15.95 20.93 -11.21
C ASN A 220 16.72 19.64 -11.49
N GLU A 221 17.39 19.57 -12.63
CA GLU A 221 18.32 18.50 -12.96
C GLU A 221 19.43 18.38 -11.92
#